data_81cbcf77ffd6d9a25a181b5b6c613642
#
_entry.id   81cbcf77ffd6d9a25a181b5b6c613642
#
_cell.length_a   1.000
_cell.length_b   1.000
_cell.length_c   1.000
_cell.angle_alpha   90.00
_cell.angle_beta   90.00
_cell.angle_gamma   90.00
#
_symmetry.space_group_name_H-M   'P 1'
#
loop_
_entity.id
_entity.type
_entity.pdbx_description
1 polymer ?
#
loop_
_entity_poly.entity_id
_entity_poly.type
_entity_poly.pdbx_seq_one_letter_code
_entity_poly.pdbx_strand_id
1 'polypeptide(L)'
;MRKLIKNTLVLVVLFTALLANANTPLNYLKDARKTTLTLNDVKKGDILLIKNAYDVVMYKEKIKTSGNYIKGFDLTDLPKGDYFFELNKDSEIKIIPFYVSNNLVAYKTGKESTIFKPSIKSIKNKVYISKLSLNQKPLEIKVYYENIDGDDFNLIYSETIINDSKNIGRVLSLDGKLDGRYKVVTKTEGRTFVDYIQF
;
A
#
# COMPACT_ATOMS: atom_id res chain seq x y z
N MET A 1 4.40 -61.60 20.17
CA MET A 1 4.51 -60.29 20.86
C MET A 1 5.33 -59.22 20.14
N ARG A 2 6.30 -59.52 19.29
CA ARG A 2 7.11 -58.49 18.57
C ARG A 2 6.39 -57.73 17.40
N LYS A 3 5.32 -58.27 16.85
CA LYS A 3 4.60 -57.60 15.72
C LYS A 3 3.58 -56.54 16.17
N LEU A 4 3.04 -56.63 17.39
CA LEU A 4 2.08 -55.65 17.91
C LEU A 4 2.72 -54.30 18.31
N ILE A 5 3.98 -54.33 18.73
CA ILE A 5 4.70 -53.12 19.17
C ILE A 5 5.08 -52.22 17.98
N LYS A 6 5.33 -52.80 16.79
CA LYS A 6 5.64 -52.02 15.57
C LYS A 6 4.46 -51.21 15.05
N ASN A 7 3.26 -51.76 15.16
CA ASN A 7 2.06 -51.06 14.64
C ASN A 7 1.56 -49.96 15.60
N THR A 8 1.76 -50.11 16.91
CA THR A 8 1.41 -49.05 17.87
C THR A 8 2.37 -47.85 17.81
N LEU A 9 3.64 -48.08 17.50
CA LEU A 9 4.61 -46.98 17.37
C LEU A 9 4.33 -46.10 16.13
N VAL A 10 3.90 -46.71 15.02
CA VAL A 10 3.54 -45.99 13.79
C VAL A 10 2.26 -45.17 13.99
N LEU A 11 1.30 -45.66 14.77
CA LEU A 11 0.05 -44.93 15.03
C LEU A 11 0.27 -43.69 15.91
N VAL A 12 1.19 -43.75 16.89
CA VAL A 12 1.52 -42.60 17.75
C VAL A 12 2.24 -41.52 16.97
N VAL A 13 3.13 -41.87 16.01
CA VAL A 13 3.85 -40.89 15.19
C VAL A 13 2.91 -40.19 14.21
N LEU A 14 1.89 -40.87 13.69
CA LEU A 14 0.88 -40.25 12.81
C LEU A 14 -0.05 -39.29 13.56
N PHE A 15 -0.31 -39.49 14.84
CA PHE A 15 -1.17 -38.60 15.63
C PHE A 15 -0.46 -37.32 16.09
N THR A 16 0.86 -37.33 16.20
CA THR A 16 1.63 -36.12 16.58
C THR A 16 1.84 -35.18 15.39
N ALA A 17 1.72 -35.63 14.15
CA ALA A 17 1.86 -34.83 12.96
C ALA A 17 0.62 -33.93 12.68
N LEU A 18 -0.52 -34.18 13.32
CA LEU A 18 -1.76 -33.41 13.15
C LEU A 18 -1.88 -32.19 14.07
N LEU A 19 -0.94 -31.99 15.01
CA LEU A 19 -0.97 -30.85 15.96
C LEU A 19 -0.06 -29.68 15.56
N ALA A 20 0.58 -29.73 14.40
CA ALA A 20 1.63 -28.76 14.05
C ALA A 20 1.19 -27.59 13.15
N ASN A 21 -0.10 -27.31 12.98
CA ASN A 21 -0.56 -26.21 12.12
C ASN A 21 -1.68 -25.36 12.74
N ALA A 22 -1.49 -24.87 13.95
CA ALA A 22 -2.39 -23.89 14.54
C ALA A 22 -1.64 -22.64 15.04
N ASN A 23 -0.71 -22.12 14.22
CA ASN A 23 -0.24 -20.74 14.39
C ASN A 23 -1.13 -19.81 13.57
N THR A 24 -2.44 -19.82 13.82
CA THR A 24 -3.24 -18.64 13.52
C THR A 24 -2.79 -17.56 14.52
N PRO A 25 -2.27 -16.41 14.06
CA PRO A 25 -1.98 -15.31 14.99
C PRO A 25 -3.28 -15.02 15.74
N LEU A 26 -3.24 -15.11 17.08
CA LEU A 26 -4.36 -14.71 17.92
C LEU A 26 -4.59 -13.23 17.61
N ASN A 27 -5.60 -12.94 16.80
CA ASN A 27 -6.10 -11.58 16.61
C ASN A 27 -6.69 -11.17 17.96
N TYR A 28 -5.94 -10.40 18.75
CA TYR A 28 -6.44 -9.83 19.98
C TYR A 28 -7.61 -8.93 19.63
N LEU A 29 -8.82 -9.39 19.96
CA LEU A 29 -10.02 -8.57 19.87
C LEU A 29 -9.90 -7.43 20.89
N LYS A 30 -10.03 -6.21 20.42
CA LYS A 30 -10.03 -4.99 21.25
C LYS A 30 -11.41 -4.37 21.25
N ASP A 31 -11.77 -3.69 22.33
CA ASP A 31 -12.98 -2.86 22.37
C ASP A 31 -12.88 -1.76 21.29
N ALA A 32 -13.86 -1.70 20.40
CA ALA A 32 -13.91 -0.72 19.32
C ALA A 32 -13.92 0.72 19.84
N ARG A 33 -14.45 0.98 21.04
CA ARG A 33 -14.45 2.30 21.69
C ARG A 33 -13.05 2.80 22.04
N LYS A 34 -12.09 1.91 22.23
CA LYS A 34 -10.73 2.20 22.71
C LYS A 34 -9.67 1.64 21.78
N THR A 35 -9.93 1.67 20.47
CA THR A 35 -8.95 1.22 19.49
C THR A 35 -7.81 2.21 19.39
N THR A 36 -6.59 1.79 19.74
CA THR A 36 -5.39 2.63 19.66
C THR A 36 -4.59 2.30 18.42
N LEU A 37 -4.29 3.31 17.62
CA LEU A 37 -3.35 3.24 16.51
C LEU A 37 -2.03 3.88 16.93
N THR A 38 -0.92 3.16 16.74
CA THR A 38 0.44 3.68 16.93
C THR A 38 1.17 3.65 15.60
N LEU A 39 1.71 4.77 15.18
CA LEU A 39 2.49 4.93 13.96
C LEU A 39 3.82 5.58 14.32
N ASN A 40 4.91 4.98 13.88
CA ASN A 40 6.25 5.54 14.06
C ASN A 40 6.67 6.31 12.81
N ASP A 41 7.55 7.28 12.99
CA ASP A 41 8.18 8.06 11.91
C ASP A 41 7.17 8.75 10.98
N VAL A 42 6.07 9.27 11.53
CA VAL A 42 5.18 10.14 10.77
C VAL A 42 5.83 11.51 10.58
N LYS A 43 5.46 12.16 9.47
CA LYS A 43 5.88 13.55 9.20
C LYS A 43 4.69 14.50 9.26
N LYS A 44 4.94 15.73 9.70
CA LYS A 44 3.96 16.80 9.57
C LYS A 44 3.54 16.93 8.11
N GLY A 45 2.24 16.81 7.85
CA GLY A 45 1.67 16.86 6.50
C GLY A 45 1.22 15.48 5.98
N ASP A 46 1.69 14.38 6.54
CA ASP A 46 1.18 13.04 6.21
C ASP A 46 -0.33 12.99 6.42
N ILE A 47 -1.02 12.19 5.61
CA ILE A 47 -2.48 12.04 5.68
C ILE A 47 -2.82 10.66 6.22
N LEU A 48 -3.53 10.62 7.34
CA LEU A 48 -4.12 9.40 7.89
C LEU A 48 -5.57 9.28 7.43
N LEU A 49 -5.92 8.11 6.91
CA LEU A 49 -7.27 7.77 6.47
C LEU A 49 -7.73 6.49 7.18
N ILE A 50 -9.05 6.35 7.38
CA ILE A 50 -9.72 5.06 7.57
C ILE A 50 -10.57 4.84 6.34
N LYS A 51 -10.43 3.69 5.70
CA LYS A 51 -11.20 3.30 4.53
C LYS A 51 -11.86 1.94 4.74
N ASN A 52 -12.98 1.72 4.08
CA ASN A 52 -13.62 0.41 4.02
C ASN A 52 -13.03 -0.44 2.87
N ALA A 53 -13.50 -1.68 2.73
CA ALA A 53 -13.06 -2.62 1.68
C ALA A 53 -13.30 -2.12 0.24
N TYR A 54 -14.17 -1.13 0.05
CA TYR A 54 -14.48 -0.51 -1.25
C TYR A 54 -13.70 0.79 -1.50
N ASP A 55 -12.65 1.06 -0.68
CA ASP A 55 -11.81 2.26 -0.76
C ASP A 55 -12.54 3.58 -0.42
N VAL A 56 -13.74 3.49 0.19
CA VAL A 56 -14.51 4.65 0.66
C VAL A 56 -13.88 5.20 1.93
N VAL A 57 -13.61 6.50 1.95
CA VAL A 57 -13.01 7.21 3.09
C VAL A 57 -14.06 7.44 4.18
N MET A 58 -13.85 6.83 5.35
CA MET A 58 -14.67 6.98 6.54
C MET A 58 -14.11 8.05 7.49
N TYR A 59 -12.78 8.24 7.49
CA TYR A 59 -12.09 9.23 8.30
C TYR A 59 -10.87 9.76 7.58
N LYS A 60 -10.55 11.05 7.81
CA LYS A 60 -9.35 11.71 7.25
C LYS A 60 -8.78 12.72 8.23
N GLU A 61 -7.48 12.67 8.45
CA GLU A 61 -6.73 13.63 9.26
C GLU A 61 -5.38 13.95 8.62
N LYS A 62 -4.96 15.22 8.72
CA LYS A 62 -3.60 15.64 8.39
C LYS A 62 -2.76 15.65 9.65
N ILE A 63 -1.65 14.92 9.66
CA ILE A 63 -0.72 14.83 10.77
C ILE A 63 -0.11 16.22 11.04
N LYS A 64 -0.19 16.67 12.30
CA LYS A 64 0.22 18.02 12.69
C LYS A 64 1.69 18.11 13.12
N THR A 65 2.25 17.01 13.65
CA THR A 65 3.61 16.95 14.20
C THR A 65 4.34 15.71 13.71
N SER A 66 5.65 15.84 13.48
CA SER A 66 6.49 14.68 13.12
C SER A 66 6.90 13.89 14.37
N GLY A 67 7.21 12.59 14.18
CA GLY A 67 7.65 11.68 15.24
C GLY A 67 6.70 10.49 15.42
N ASN A 68 6.50 10.08 16.67
CA ASN A 68 5.57 9.02 16.99
C ASN A 68 4.14 9.58 17.12
N TYR A 69 3.21 8.93 16.46
CA TYR A 69 1.79 9.27 16.49
C TYR A 69 1.02 8.17 17.20
N ILE A 70 0.31 8.55 18.26
CA ILE A 70 -0.55 7.63 19.01
C ILE A 70 -1.93 8.30 19.12
N LYS A 71 -2.95 7.59 18.66
CA LYS A 71 -4.33 8.08 18.73
C LYS A 71 -5.30 6.97 19.05
N GLY A 72 -6.23 7.27 19.97
CA GLY A 72 -7.41 6.46 20.23
C GLY A 72 -8.53 6.79 19.25
N PHE A 73 -9.21 5.76 18.79
CA PHE A 73 -10.38 5.84 17.93
C PHE A 73 -11.57 5.16 18.60
N ASP A 74 -12.73 5.78 18.51
CA ASP A 74 -14.00 5.10 18.68
C ASP A 74 -14.47 4.63 17.30
N LEU A 75 -14.50 3.31 17.10
CA LEU A 75 -14.88 2.68 15.84
C LEU A 75 -16.23 1.94 15.95
N THR A 76 -17.04 2.24 16.98
CA THR A 76 -18.33 1.58 17.21
C THR A 76 -19.37 1.92 16.14
N ASP A 77 -19.26 3.10 15.52
CA ASP A 77 -20.15 3.53 14.43
C ASP A 77 -19.84 2.87 13.08
N LEU A 78 -18.70 2.16 12.98
CA LEU A 78 -18.38 1.45 11.76
C LEU A 78 -19.20 0.15 11.66
N PRO A 79 -19.94 -0.08 10.57
CA PRO A 79 -20.60 -1.35 10.31
C PRO A 79 -19.63 -2.54 10.37
N LYS A 80 -20.18 -3.72 10.64
CA LYS A 80 -19.41 -4.97 10.56
C LYS A 80 -18.76 -5.10 9.17
N GLY A 81 -17.42 -5.28 9.14
CA GLY A 81 -16.70 -5.41 7.87
C GLY A 81 -15.21 -5.22 7.97
N ASP A 82 -14.58 -5.25 6.81
CA ASP A 82 -13.16 -5.04 6.62
C ASP A 82 -12.87 -3.56 6.39
N TYR A 83 -11.83 -3.09 7.08
CA TYR A 83 -11.34 -1.73 7.04
C TYR A 83 -9.82 -1.72 7.04
N PHE A 84 -9.25 -0.56 6.74
CA PHE A 84 -7.82 -0.34 6.92
C PHE A 84 -7.52 1.11 7.27
N PHE A 85 -6.51 1.28 8.13
CA PHE A 85 -5.83 2.54 8.27
C PHE A 85 -4.86 2.68 7.10
N GLU A 86 -4.87 3.83 6.45
CA GLU A 86 -3.95 4.19 5.38
C GLU A 86 -3.19 5.44 5.78
N LEU A 87 -1.87 5.33 5.96
CA LEU A 87 -0.99 6.47 6.17
C LEU A 87 -0.33 6.82 4.83
N ASN A 88 -0.75 7.91 4.26
CA ASN A 88 -0.25 8.42 2.99
C ASN A 88 0.87 9.43 3.24
N LYS A 89 2.12 9.00 3.01
CA LYS A 89 3.35 9.76 3.17
C LYS A 89 3.86 10.25 1.80
N ASP A 90 4.94 11.01 1.76
CA ASP A 90 5.51 11.53 0.50
C ASP A 90 5.90 10.43 -0.48
N SER A 91 6.61 9.38 0.00
CA SER A 91 7.21 8.33 -0.82
C SER A 91 6.53 6.96 -0.73
N GLU A 92 5.60 6.79 0.23
CA GLU A 92 4.96 5.51 0.49
C GLU A 92 3.54 5.67 1.02
N ILE A 93 2.76 4.59 0.91
CA ILE A 93 1.45 4.45 1.54
C ILE A 93 1.52 3.20 2.42
N LYS A 94 1.37 3.37 3.74
CA LYS A 94 1.27 2.24 4.68
C LYS A 94 -0.18 1.85 4.88
N ILE A 95 -0.49 0.57 4.82
CA ILE A 95 -1.83 0.01 4.95
C ILE A 95 -1.83 -0.96 6.11
N ILE A 96 -2.70 -0.73 7.10
CA ILE A 96 -2.87 -1.55 8.30
C ILE A 96 -4.31 -2.04 8.33
N PRO A 97 -4.58 -3.29 7.90
CA PRO A 97 -5.93 -3.80 7.82
C PRO A 97 -6.46 -4.23 9.20
N PHE A 98 -7.75 -4.00 9.41
CA PHE A 98 -8.48 -4.44 10.58
C PHE A 98 -9.92 -4.85 10.22
N TYR A 99 -10.55 -5.55 11.13
CA TYR A 99 -11.93 -6.00 11.00
C TYR A 99 -12.75 -5.51 12.18
N VAL A 100 -13.97 -5.06 11.92
CA VAL A 100 -14.92 -4.61 12.94
C VAL A 100 -16.07 -5.62 13.02
N SER A 101 -16.45 -6.06 14.22
CA SER A 101 -17.63 -6.89 14.49
C SER A 101 -18.10 -6.72 15.91
N ASN A 102 -19.40 -6.46 16.10
CA ASN A 102 -20.04 -6.44 17.42
C ASN A 102 -19.30 -5.58 18.46
N ASN A 103 -18.96 -4.36 18.10
CA ASN A 103 -18.18 -3.44 18.95
C ASN A 103 -16.76 -3.94 19.30
N LEU A 104 -16.24 -4.90 18.56
CA LEU A 104 -14.86 -5.40 18.67
C LEU A 104 -14.08 -5.10 17.40
N VAL A 105 -12.80 -4.85 17.57
CA VAL A 105 -11.82 -4.64 16.49
C VAL A 105 -10.72 -5.67 16.56
N ALA A 106 -10.42 -6.30 15.43
CA ALA A 106 -9.30 -7.21 15.27
C ALA A 106 -8.33 -6.64 14.22
N TYR A 107 -7.11 -6.29 14.62
CA TYR A 107 -6.04 -6.00 13.66
C TYR A 107 -5.64 -7.30 12.93
N LYS A 108 -5.52 -7.24 11.62
CA LYS A 108 -5.04 -8.36 10.81
C LYS A 108 -3.51 -8.37 10.81
N THR A 109 -2.93 -8.73 11.96
CA THR A 109 -1.48 -8.74 12.20
C THR A 109 -0.75 -9.58 11.14
N GLY A 110 0.36 -9.07 10.61
CA GLY A 110 1.13 -9.70 9.53
C GLY A 110 0.49 -9.56 8.14
N LYS A 111 -0.58 -8.78 8.01
CA LYS A 111 -1.19 -8.41 6.72
C LYS A 111 -1.00 -6.94 6.37
N GLU A 112 -0.18 -6.24 7.15
CA GLU A 112 0.23 -4.88 6.84
C GLU A 112 1.01 -4.87 5.52
N SER A 113 0.83 -3.81 4.75
CA SER A 113 1.53 -3.65 3.48
C SER A 113 1.98 -2.21 3.26
N THR A 114 2.97 -2.05 2.39
CA THR A 114 3.48 -0.75 2.00
C THR A 114 3.53 -0.67 0.48
N ILE A 115 2.91 0.34 -0.08
CA ILE A 115 3.00 0.69 -1.49
C ILE A 115 3.99 1.83 -1.62
N PHE A 116 5.10 1.60 -2.30
CA PHE A 116 6.07 2.65 -2.62
C PHE A 116 5.58 3.44 -3.82
N LYS A 117 5.50 4.76 -3.66
CA LYS A 117 5.10 5.65 -4.74
C LYS A 117 6.18 5.76 -5.79
N PRO A 118 5.85 5.84 -7.07
CA PRO A 118 6.82 6.21 -8.10
C PRO A 118 7.42 7.59 -7.79
N SER A 119 8.73 7.73 -8.02
CA SER A 119 9.43 9.01 -7.96
C SER A 119 9.69 9.49 -9.37
N ILE A 120 9.30 10.72 -9.66
CA ILE A 120 9.44 11.36 -10.96
C ILE A 120 10.32 12.59 -10.80
N LYS A 121 11.38 12.67 -11.60
CA LYS A 121 12.31 13.81 -11.61
C LYS A 121 12.58 14.22 -13.04
N SER A 122 12.57 15.51 -13.29
CA SER A 122 13.00 16.09 -14.56
C SER A 122 14.39 16.72 -14.42
N ILE A 123 15.27 16.40 -15.35
CA ILE A 123 16.61 16.99 -15.42
C ILE A 123 16.90 17.28 -16.90
N LYS A 124 17.08 18.55 -17.22
CA LYS A 124 17.16 19.01 -18.62
C LYS A 124 15.95 18.48 -19.40
N ASN A 125 16.16 17.86 -20.57
CA ASN A 125 15.11 17.29 -21.43
C ASN A 125 14.76 15.82 -21.10
N LYS A 126 15.11 15.31 -19.89
CA LYS A 126 14.86 13.92 -19.52
C LYS A 126 13.97 13.82 -18.30
N VAL A 127 13.05 12.84 -18.34
CA VAL A 127 12.22 12.44 -17.21
C VAL A 127 12.71 11.10 -16.71
N TYR A 128 13.08 11.08 -15.43
CA TYR A 128 13.51 9.88 -14.71
C TYR A 128 12.34 9.41 -13.86
N ILE A 129 11.88 8.20 -14.11
CA ILE A 129 10.81 7.54 -13.37
C ILE A 129 11.45 6.36 -12.66
N SER A 130 11.26 6.26 -11.35
CA SER A 130 11.75 5.13 -10.57
C SER A 130 10.72 4.67 -9.54
N LYS A 131 10.67 3.37 -9.25
CA LYS A 131 9.79 2.78 -8.24
C LYS A 131 10.45 1.59 -7.58
N LEU A 132 10.36 1.53 -6.25
CA LEU A 132 10.62 0.30 -5.50
C LEU A 132 9.36 -0.58 -5.54
N SER A 133 9.48 -1.79 -6.12
CA SER A 133 8.39 -2.75 -6.31
C SER A 133 8.73 -4.09 -5.66
N LEU A 134 8.68 -4.15 -4.32
CA LEU A 134 9.07 -5.34 -3.56
C LEU A 134 8.22 -6.56 -3.87
N ASN A 135 6.98 -6.35 -4.29
CA ASN A 135 6.02 -7.38 -4.70
C ASN A 135 5.96 -7.59 -6.21
N GLN A 136 6.91 -6.98 -6.97
CA GLN A 136 7.06 -7.15 -8.42
C GLN A 136 5.80 -6.84 -9.23
N LYS A 137 4.96 -5.93 -8.72
CA LYS A 137 3.74 -5.50 -9.42
C LYS A 137 4.08 -4.58 -10.60
N PRO A 138 3.32 -4.69 -11.71
CA PRO A 138 3.52 -3.85 -12.87
C PRO A 138 3.46 -2.35 -12.57
N LEU A 139 4.19 -1.57 -13.35
CA LEU A 139 4.13 -0.12 -13.39
C LEU A 139 3.64 0.32 -14.77
N GLU A 140 2.42 0.84 -14.84
CA GLU A 140 1.91 1.53 -16.03
C GLU A 140 2.36 2.99 -15.99
N ILE A 141 2.89 3.50 -17.09
CA ILE A 141 3.35 4.88 -17.27
C ILE A 141 2.62 5.47 -18.47
N LYS A 142 2.02 6.64 -18.28
CA LYS A 142 1.46 7.47 -19.35
C LYS A 142 2.00 8.89 -19.24
N VAL A 143 2.46 9.45 -20.33
CA VAL A 143 2.90 10.83 -20.39
C VAL A 143 1.99 11.57 -21.36
N TYR A 144 1.50 12.68 -20.88
CA TYR A 144 0.67 13.59 -21.64
C TYR A 144 1.39 14.92 -21.77
N TYR A 145 1.19 15.57 -22.89
CA TYR A 145 1.70 16.89 -23.20
C TYR A 145 0.56 17.88 -23.41
N GLU A 146 0.72 19.07 -22.86
CA GLU A 146 -0.15 20.21 -23.09
C GLU A 146 0.68 21.32 -23.71
N ASN A 147 0.27 21.74 -24.91
CA ASN A 147 0.89 22.89 -25.59
C ASN A 147 0.56 24.18 -24.85
N ILE A 148 1.43 25.19 -24.93
CA ILE A 148 1.25 26.50 -24.28
C ILE A 148 -0.08 27.19 -24.74
N ASP A 149 -0.47 26.95 -25.98
CA ASP A 149 -1.69 27.53 -26.57
C ASP A 149 -2.90 26.57 -26.51
N GLY A 150 -2.78 25.41 -25.83
CA GLY A 150 -3.81 24.38 -25.80
C GLY A 150 -4.40 24.17 -24.41
N ASP A 151 -5.68 23.79 -24.38
CA ASP A 151 -6.41 23.51 -23.13
C ASP A 151 -6.36 22.03 -22.74
N ASP A 152 -5.87 21.12 -23.62
CA ASP A 152 -5.96 19.69 -23.45
C ASP A 152 -4.59 18.97 -23.36
N PHE A 153 -4.54 17.94 -22.50
CA PHE A 153 -3.42 17.04 -22.39
C PHE A 153 -3.51 15.89 -23.39
N ASN A 154 -2.63 15.87 -24.38
CA ASN A 154 -2.54 14.82 -25.40
C ASN A 154 -1.58 13.70 -24.95
N LEU A 155 -2.00 12.44 -25.06
CA LEU A 155 -1.17 11.29 -24.77
C LEU A 155 -0.02 11.20 -25.79
N ILE A 156 1.23 11.26 -25.31
CA ILE A 156 2.43 11.18 -26.17
C ILE A 156 3.26 9.91 -25.88
N TYR A 157 3.05 9.25 -24.74
CA TYR A 157 3.75 8.02 -24.40
C TYR A 157 2.91 7.13 -23.49
N SER A 158 2.97 5.82 -23.70
CA SER A 158 2.33 4.81 -22.85
C SER A 158 3.16 3.54 -22.84
N GLU A 159 3.44 3.03 -21.65
CA GLU A 159 4.17 1.76 -21.43
C GLU A 159 3.67 1.09 -20.17
N THR A 160 3.67 -0.25 -20.16
CA THR A 160 3.51 -1.06 -18.95
C THR A 160 4.78 -1.87 -18.74
N ILE A 161 5.48 -1.61 -17.65
CA ILE A 161 6.69 -2.34 -17.27
C ILE A 161 6.28 -3.51 -16.39
N ILE A 162 6.55 -4.71 -16.88
CA ILE A 162 6.39 -5.98 -16.16
C ILE A 162 7.80 -6.55 -16.07
N ASN A 163 8.35 -6.64 -14.87
CA ASN A 163 9.67 -7.23 -14.67
C ASN A 163 9.76 -7.90 -13.29
N ASP A 164 10.76 -8.75 -13.13
CA ASP A 164 11.04 -9.47 -11.88
C ASP A 164 11.99 -8.68 -10.95
N SER A 165 12.38 -7.47 -11.35
CA SER A 165 13.22 -6.61 -10.52
C SER A 165 12.41 -5.89 -9.46
N LYS A 166 12.97 -5.81 -8.26
CA LYS A 166 12.41 -4.97 -7.18
C LYS A 166 12.56 -3.48 -7.44
N ASN A 167 13.45 -3.09 -8.37
CA ASN A 167 13.66 -1.70 -8.76
C ASN A 167 13.23 -1.52 -10.21
N ILE A 168 12.25 -0.68 -10.43
CA ILE A 168 11.79 -0.28 -11.76
C ILE A 168 12.38 1.09 -12.06
N GLY A 169 12.98 1.23 -13.24
CA GLY A 169 13.52 2.50 -13.73
C GLY A 169 13.18 2.71 -15.19
N ARG A 170 12.81 3.95 -15.54
CA ARG A 170 12.64 4.38 -16.92
C ARG A 170 13.17 5.79 -17.09
N VAL A 171 13.86 6.04 -18.19
CA VAL A 171 14.29 7.36 -18.60
C VAL A 171 13.64 7.67 -19.93
N LEU A 172 12.89 8.75 -19.99
CA LEU A 172 12.26 9.25 -21.20
C LEU A 172 13.00 10.50 -21.62
N SER A 173 13.42 10.58 -22.91
CA SER A 173 13.92 11.79 -23.52
C SER A 173 12.73 12.54 -24.12
N LEU A 174 12.45 13.69 -23.59
CA LEU A 174 11.49 14.62 -24.19
C LEU A 174 12.31 15.52 -25.09
N ASP A 175 12.31 15.24 -26.38
CA ASP A 175 13.07 16.03 -27.35
C ASP A 175 12.61 17.48 -27.25
N GLY A 176 13.52 18.36 -26.78
CA GLY A 176 13.31 19.69 -26.26
C GLY A 176 12.74 20.74 -27.24
N LYS A 177 11.83 20.33 -28.11
CA LYS A 177 11.09 21.19 -29.01
C LYS A 177 9.73 21.61 -28.45
N LEU A 178 9.37 21.09 -27.29
CA LEU A 178 8.05 21.31 -26.73
C LEU A 178 8.18 22.05 -25.39
N ASP A 179 8.26 23.36 -25.44
CA ASP A 179 7.97 24.22 -24.30
C ASP A 179 6.51 24.00 -23.91
N GLY A 180 6.24 23.51 -22.72
CA GLY A 180 4.88 23.23 -22.29
C GLY A 180 4.81 22.43 -20.99
N ARG A 181 3.60 22.07 -20.61
CA ARG A 181 3.36 21.26 -19.43
C ARG A 181 3.23 19.78 -19.78
N TYR A 182 3.83 18.95 -18.96
CA TYR A 182 3.70 17.50 -19.07
C TYR A 182 3.02 16.95 -17.83
N LYS A 183 2.09 16.03 -18.03
CA LYS A 183 1.44 15.26 -16.99
C LYS A 183 1.90 13.82 -17.08
N VAL A 184 2.62 13.35 -16.08
CA VAL A 184 3.07 11.96 -15.94
C VAL A 184 2.08 11.24 -15.02
N VAL A 185 1.38 10.26 -15.57
CA VAL A 185 0.45 9.42 -14.82
C VAL A 185 1.08 8.05 -14.69
N THR A 186 1.25 7.60 -13.46
CA THR A 186 1.72 6.25 -13.17
C THR A 186 0.67 5.47 -12.40
N LYS A 187 0.51 4.17 -12.73
CA LYS A 187 -0.44 3.29 -12.06
C LYS A 187 0.23 2.01 -11.64
N THR A 188 0.08 1.63 -10.38
CA THR A 188 0.63 0.42 -9.79
C THR A 188 -0.16 0.05 -8.54
N GLU A 189 -0.30 -1.26 -8.25
CA GLU A 189 -0.94 -1.77 -7.02
C GLU A 189 -2.32 -1.16 -6.76
N GLY A 190 -3.09 -0.92 -7.84
CA GLY A 190 -4.43 -0.31 -7.77
C GLY A 190 -4.43 1.19 -7.46
N ARG A 191 -3.27 1.85 -7.38
CA ARG A 191 -3.13 3.28 -7.12
C ARG A 191 -2.68 4.03 -8.37
N THR A 192 -3.18 5.25 -8.51
CA THR A 192 -2.79 6.18 -9.58
C THR A 192 -2.08 7.37 -8.95
N PHE A 193 -0.93 7.74 -9.52
CA PHE A 193 -0.14 8.90 -9.13
C PHE A 193 0.00 9.83 -10.32
N VAL A 194 -0.04 11.12 -10.06
CA VAL A 194 0.00 12.16 -11.11
C VAL A 194 1.04 13.21 -10.70
N ASP A 195 1.98 13.44 -11.59
CA ASP A 195 3.02 14.46 -11.44
C ASP A 195 2.98 15.40 -12.64
N TYR A 196 3.22 16.67 -12.40
CA TYR A 196 3.30 17.69 -13.43
C TYR A 196 4.74 18.18 -13.54
N ILE A 197 5.21 18.30 -14.78
CA ILE A 197 6.55 18.76 -15.12
C ILE A 197 6.40 19.90 -16.12
N GLN A 198 7.23 20.90 -15.99
CA GLN A 198 7.34 22.01 -16.95
C GLN A 198 8.79 22.11 -17.42
N PHE A 199 8.99 22.33 -18.69
CA PHE A 199 10.26 22.60 -19.34
C PHE A 199 10.23 23.96 -20.00
#